data_cc1e8f1f9eb5bce79247e8d86b6092f9
#
_entry.id   cc1e8f1f9eb5bce79247e8d86b6092f9
#
_cell.length_a   1.000
_cell.length_b   1.000
_cell.length_c   1.000
_cell.angle_alpha   90.00
_cell.angle_beta   90.00
_cell.angle_gamma   90.00
#
_symmetry.space_group_name_H-M   'P 1'
#
loop_
_entity.id
_entity.type
_entity.pdbx_description
1 polymer ?
#
loop_
_entity_poly.entity_id
_entity_poly.type
_entity_poly.pdbx_seq_one_letter_code
_entity_poly.pdbx_strand_id
1 'polypeptide(L)'
;FIGTTLGSACVYFMKQEMDEILQKTLLGFASGVMIAASFWSLLLPALDFSSDLGKMAFIPSSIGFGLGILFLLALDETIPHLHLNESAPEGHASSLKKTTMLLLAVTLHNIPEGMAVGIVLSGALANHSSLTITGALALSIGIAIQNFPEGAIISLPLRAEGMSKTKAFICGSLSGIVEPIGAYLTVLLSSLVLPYMPYLLSFAAGAMMYVVVEELIPEASGNKHTNLSTIGFAVGFIIMMILDVSLG
;
A
#
# COMPACT_ATOMS: atom_id res chain seq x y z
N PHE A 1 0.93 -9.59 -2.96
CA PHE A 1 1.37 -10.86 -2.35
C PHE A 1 2.68 -11.42 -2.93
N ILE A 2 2.84 -11.53 -4.28
CA ILE A 2 4.08 -12.05 -4.88
C ILE A 2 5.25 -11.12 -4.54
N GLY A 3 5.08 -9.81 -4.65
CA GLY A 3 6.09 -8.82 -4.30
C GLY A 3 6.54 -8.97 -2.84
N THR A 4 5.59 -8.97 -1.91
CA THR A 4 5.82 -9.17 -0.47
C THR A 4 6.57 -10.48 -0.18
N THR A 5 6.16 -11.57 -0.85
CA THR A 5 6.81 -12.87 -0.71
C THR A 5 8.26 -12.86 -1.22
N LEU A 6 8.52 -12.25 -2.38
CA LEU A 6 9.86 -12.12 -2.92
C LEU A 6 10.75 -11.23 -2.04
N GLY A 7 10.21 -10.13 -1.53
CA GLY A 7 10.88 -9.28 -0.55
C GLY A 7 11.23 -10.04 0.73
N SER A 8 10.26 -10.77 1.27
CA SER A 8 10.47 -11.60 2.46
C SER A 8 11.54 -12.68 2.26
N ALA A 9 11.75 -13.16 1.03
CA ALA A 9 12.78 -14.13 0.72
C ALA A 9 14.22 -13.57 0.88
N CYS A 10 14.40 -12.26 1.00
CA CYS A 10 15.70 -11.63 1.28
C CYS A 10 16.36 -12.19 2.55
N VAL A 11 15.59 -12.69 3.54
CA VAL A 11 16.15 -13.31 4.75
C VAL A 11 17.02 -14.53 4.50
N TYR A 12 16.89 -15.18 3.35
CA TYR A 12 17.74 -16.33 3.01
C TYR A 12 19.13 -15.91 2.51
N PHE A 13 19.21 -14.74 1.89
CA PHE A 13 20.41 -14.23 1.22
C PHE A 13 21.15 -13.19 2.05
N MET A 14 20.43 -12.36 2.78
CA MET A 14 21.01 -11.33 3.64
C MET A 14 21.39 -11.92 5.00
N LYS A 15 22.56 -11.53 5.51
CA LYS A 15 23.08 -12.06 6.79
C LYS A 15 22.76 -11.16 7.98
N GLN A 16 22.47 -9.89 7.76
CA GLN A 16 22.23 -8.86 8.76
C GLN A 16 21.01 -8.01 8.35
N GLU A 17 20.68 -7.04 9.16
CA GLU A 17 19.69 -6.00 8.86
C GLU A 17 20.04 -5.30 7.54
N MET A 18 19.01 -4.75 6.89
CA MET A 18 19.19 -3.96 5.68
C MET A 18 20.00 -2.70 6.01
N ASP A 19 20.90 -2.31 5.11
CA ASP A 19 21.57 -1.02 5.22
C ASP A 19 20.56 0.12 5.28
N GLU A 20 20.75 1.05 6.23
CA GLU A 20 19.80 2.16 6.49
C GLU A 20 19.56 3.01 5.24
N ILE A 21 20.60 3.23 4.42
CA ILE A 21 20.49 4.03 3.21
C ILE A 21 19.66 3.28 2.15
N LEU A 22 19.90 1.98 2.02
CA LEU A 22 19.12 1.14 1.11
C LEU A 22 17.66 1.08 1.54
N GLN A 23 17.38 0.89 2.84
CA GLN A 23 16.01 0.88 3.39
C GLN A 23 15.29 2.19 3.07
N LYS A 24 15.90 3.34 3.36
CA LYS A 24 15.33 4.67 3.08
C LYS A 24 15.09 4.90 1.59
N THR A 25 15.99 4.42 0.74
CA THR A 25 15.85 4.53 -0.72
C THR A 25 14.65 3.70 -1.20
N LEU A 26 14.48 2.49 -0.68
CA LEU A 26 13.37 1.60 -1.03
C LEU A 26 12.03 2.10 -0.49
N LEU A 27 12.00 2.68 0.72
CA LEU A 27 10.80 3.33 1.27
C LEU A 27 10.40 4.55 0.46
N GLY A 28 11.36 5.39 0.07
CA GLY A 28 11.11 6.49 -0.85
C GLY A 28 10.54 5.99 -2.18
N PHE A 29 11.12 4.94 -2.75
CA PHE A 29 10.64 4.33 -3.99
C PHE A 29 9.19 3.83 -3.85
N ALA A 30 8.86 3.09 -2.81
CA ALA A 30 7.51 2.61 -2.53
C ALA A 30 6.52 3.78 -2.39
N SER A 31 6.89 4.84 -1.64
CA SER A 31 6.08 6.06 -1.52
C SER A 31 5.77 6.70 -2.88
N GLY A 32 6.76 6.75 -3.76
CA GLY A 32 6.60 7.30 -5.11
C GLY A 32 5.62 6.49 -5.95
N VAL A 33 5.73 5.17 -5.93
CA VAL A 33 4.80 4.26 -6.63
C VAL A 33 3.39 4.43 -6.08
N MET A 34 3.20 4.43 -4.75
CA MET A 34 1.89 4.56 -4.11
C MET A 34 1.21 5.89 -4.43
N ILE A 35 1.94 7.01 -4.40
CA ILE A 35 1.36 8.32 -4.74
C ILE A 35 0.93 8.36 -6.21
N ALA A 36 1.76 7.86 -7.12
CA ALA A 36 1.42 7.80 -8.53
C ALA A 36 0.18 6.92 -8.78
N ALA A 37 0.13 5.71 -8.20
CA ALA A 37 -1.02 4.82 -8.29
C ALA A 37 -2.29 5.46 -7.72
N SER A 38 -2.21 6.09 -6.55
CA SER A 38 -3.34 6.78 -5.93
C SER A 38 -3.91 7.88 -6.84
N PHE A 39 -3.06 8.57 -7.59
CA PHE A 39 -3.49 9.63 -8.47
C PHE A 39 -4.04 9.09 -9.80
N TRP A 40 -3.25 8.34 -10.56
CA TRP A 40 -3.64 7.90 -11.91
C TRP A 40 -4.62 6.74 -11.92
N SER A 41 -4.38 5.70 -11.13
CA SER A 41 -5.23 4.51 -11.15
C SER A 41 -6.51 4.65 -10.34
N LEU A 42 -6.58 5.60 -9.38
CA LEU A 42 -7.71 5.70 -8.45
C LEU A 42 -8.42 7.06 -8.51
N LEU A 43 -7.74 8.19 -8.23
CA LEU A 43 -8.40 9.50 -8.15
C LEU A 43 -8.87 10.02 -9.50
N LEU A 44 -8.08 9.90 -10.57
CA LEU A 44 -8.50 10.34 -11.89
C LEU A 44 -9.72 9.57 -12.39
N PRO A 45 -9.76 8.22 -12.34
CA PRO A 45 -10.98 7.48 -12.66
C PRO A 45 -12.16 7.85 -11.76
N ALA A 46 -11.95 8.07 -10.45
CA ALA A 46 -13.03 8.47 -9.55
C ALA A 46 -13.69 9.79 -9.97
N LEU A 47 -12.89 10.77 -10.39
CA LEU A 47 -13.37 12.04 -10.92
C LEU A 47 -14.12 11.85 -12.24
N ASP A 48 -13.61 10.98 -13.12
CA ASP A 48 -14.23 10.69 -14.41
C ASP A 48 -15.60 10.00 -14.25
N PHE A 49 -15.72 9.07 -13.32
CA PHE A 49 -17.01 8.46 -12.93
C PHE A 49 -18.05 9.47 -12.42
N SER A 50 -17.60 10.62 -11.94
CA SER A 50 -18.43 11.67 -11.41
C SER A 50 -18.63 12.84 -12.41
N SER A 51 -18.16 12.71 -13.64
CA SER A 51 -18.14 13.80 -14.66
C SER A 51 -19.52 14.36 -14.95
N ASP A 52 -20.59 13.56 -14.86
CA ASP A 52 -21.98 13.99 -15.03
C ASP A 52 -22.40 15.07 -14.01
N LEU A 53 -21.72 15.17 -12.87
CA LEU A 53 -21.93 16.21 -11.87
C LEU A 53 -21.31 17.57 -12.26
N GLY A 54 -20.62 17.67 -13.39
CA GLY A 54 -19.95 18.86 -13.86
C GLY A 54 -18.97 19.43 -12.83
N LYS A 55 -19.15 20.69 -12.42
CA LYS A 55 -18.28 21.34 -11.43
C LYS A 55 -18.31 20.68 -10.03
N MET A 56 -19.26 19.83 -9.75
CA MET A 56 -19.40 19.11 -8.47
C MET A 56 -18.81 17.70 -8.49
N ALA A 57 -18.14 17.30 -9.57
CA ALA A 57 -17.50 15.99 -9.72
C ALA A 57 -16.47 15.66 -8.61
N PHE A 58 -15.90 16.70 -7.99
CA PHE A 58 -14.96 16.52 -6.88
C PHE A 58 -15.60 16.03 -5.59
N ILE A 59 -16.94 16.18 -5.41
CA ILE A 59 -17.62 15.89 -4.14
C ILE A 59 -17.51 14.40 -3.76
N PRO A 60 -17.91 13.41 -4.61
CA PRO A 60 -17.76 12.01 -4.28
C PRO A 60 -16.31 11.63 -3.98
N SER A 61 -15.38 12.13 -4.79
CA SER A 61 -13.94 11.84 -4.63
C SER A 61 -13.38 12.45 -3.34
N SER A 62 -13.77 13.67 -2.98
CA SER A 62 -13.34 14.30 -1.73
C SER A 62 -13.87 13.57 -0.50
N ILE A 63 -15.13 13.14 -0.53
CA ILE A 63 -15.75 12.39 0.56
C ILE A 63 -15.05 11.01 0.70
N GLY A 64 -14.92 10.27 -0.39
CA GLY A 64 -14.27 8.97 -0.37
C GLY A 64 -12.83 9.05 0.15
N PHE A 65 -12.03 10.00 -0.38
CA PHE A 65 -10.65 10.22 0.04
C PHE A 65 -10.54 10.54 1.54
N GLY A 66 -11.36 11.46 2.04
CA GLY A 66 -11.40 11.80 3.46
C GLY A 66 -11.81 10.61 4.34
N LEU A 67 -12.79 9.82 3.91
CA LEU A 67 -13.20 8.60 4.61
C LEU A 67 -12.08 7.53 4.62
N GLY A 68 -11.28 7.40 3.55
CA GLY A 68 -10.14 6.49 3.50
C GLY A 68 -9.06 6.86 4.53
N ILE A 69 -8.71 8.15 4.61
CA ILE A 69 -7.79 8.66 5.64
C ILE A 69 -8.34 8.40 7.04
N LEU A 70 -9.59 8.78 7.30
CA LEU A 70 -10.20 8.62 8.62
C LEU A 70 -10.33 7.15 9.03
N PHE A 71 -10.54 6.26 8.07
CA PHE A 71 -10.61 4.81 8.32
C PHE A 71 -9.28 4.27 8.82
N LEU A 72 -8.17 4.61 8.14
CA LEU A 72 -6.84 4.16 8.56
C LEU A 72 -6.44 4.80 9.89
N LEU A 73 -6.67 6.10 10.06
CA LEU A 73 -6.44 6.78 11.33
C LEU A 73 -7.18 6.09 12.49
N ALA A 74 -8.45 5.71 12.29
CA ALA A 74 -9.22 5.00 13.31
C ALA A 74 -8.67 3.59 13.59
N LEU A 75 -8.14 2.90 12.58
CA LEU A 75 -7.47 1.62 12.77
C LEU A 75 -6.18 1.77 13.58
N ASP A 76 -5.37 2.77 13.26
CA ASP A 76 -4.12 3.07 13.96
C ASP A 76 -4.37 3.40 15.44
N GLU A 77 -5.37 4.21 15.74
CA GLU A 77 -5.72 4.54 17.14
C GLU A 77 -6.31 3.35 17.91
N THR A 78 -6.91 2.37 17.22
CA THR A 78 -7.63 1.28 17.89
C THR A 78 -6.85 -0.02 17.96
N ILE A 79 -6.04 -0.34 16.93
CA ILE A 79 -5.32 -1.61 16.86
C ILE A 79 -3.89 -1.42 17.39
N PRO A 80 -3.46 -2.22 18.39
CA PRO A 80 -2.09 -2.12 18.89
C PRO A 80 -1.10 -2.54 17.80
N HIS A 81 -0.28 -1.61 17.35
CA HIS A 81 0.72 -1.82 16.32
C HIS A 81 2.02 -1.05 16.65
N LEU A 82 3.07 -1.27 15.89
CA LEU A 82 4.37 -0.66 16.12
C LEU A 82 5.03 -0.33 14.77
N HIS A 83 5.51 0.91 14.63
CA HIS A 83 6.32 1.31 13.50
C HIS A 83 7.78 0.89 13.65
N LEU A 84 8.50 0.72 12.55
CA LEU A 84 9.86 0.15 12.51
C LEU A 84 10.87 0.89 13.38
N ASN A 85 10.79 2.22 13.39
CA ASN A 85 11.75 3.08 14.06
C ASN A 85 11.29 3.54 15.46
N GLU A 86 10.15 3.06 15.94
CA GLU A 86 9.59 3.45 17.23
C GLU A 86 9.81 2.38 18.31
N SER A 87 10.00 2.85 19.54
CA SER A 87 10.17 2.00 20.72
C SER A 87 8.88 1.82 21.52
N ALA A 88 7.90 2.70 21.34
CA ALA A 88 6.61 2.69 22.01
C ALA A 88 5.52 2.24 21.02
N PRO A 89 4.68 1.26 21.38
CA PRO A 89 3.56 0.87 20.54
C PRO A 89 2.47 1.94 20.52
N GLU A 90 1.81 2.10 19.39
CA GLU A 90 0.62 2.91 19.20
C GLU A 90 -0.65 2.09 19.37
N GLY A 91 -1.82 2.76 19.41
CA GLY A 91 -3.11 2.13 19.65
C GLY A 91 -3.37 1.77 21.12
N HIS A 92 -4.30 0.85 21.35
CA HIS A 92 -4.64 0.42 22.70
C HIS A 92 -3.50 -0.33 23.38
N ALA A 93 -3.29 -0.08 24.68
CA ALA A 93 -2.29 -0.81 25.47
C ALA A 93 -2.47 -2.32 25.33
N SER A 94 -1.41 -3.02 24.91
CA SER A 94 -1.44 -4.44 24.59
C SER A 94 -0.23 -5.18 25.16
N SER A 95 -0.42 -6.45 25.49
CA SER A 95 0.66 -7.36 25.87
C SER A 95 1.25 -8.13 24.67
N LEU A 96 0.91 -7.74 23.44
CA LEU A 96 1.43 -8.35 22.22
C LEU A 96 2.94 -8.15 22.11
N LYS A 97 3.61 -9.15 21.53
CA LYS A 97 5.04 -9.03 21.25
C LYS A 97 5.28 -7.98 20.17
N LYS A 98 6.42 -7.27 20.26
CA LYS A 98 6.87 -6.29 19.26
C LYS A 98 6.75 -6.83 17.83
N THR A 99 7.20 -8.06 17.58
CA THR A 99 7.11 -8.74 16.28
C THR A 99 5.68 -8.89 15.76
N THR A 100 4.72 -9.15 16.65
CA THR A 100 3.30 -9.27 16.26
C THR A 100 2.70 -7.92 15.91
N MET A 101 3.07 -6.86 16.63
CA MET A 101 2.60 -5.51 16.37
C MET A 101 3.15 -4.97 15.04
N LEU A 102 4.43 -5.22 14.71
CA LEU A 102 5.00 -4.90 13.40
C LEU A 102 4.27 -5.62 12.25
N LEU A 103 3.94 -6.90 12.43
CA LEU A 103 3.18 -7.65 11.42
C LEU A 103 1.75 -7.11 11.25
N LEU A 104 1.10 -6.70 12.34
CA LEU A 104 -0.24 -6.12 12.29
C LEU A 104 -0.24 -4.80 11.52
N ALA A 105 0.70 -3.90 11.80
CA ALA A 105 0.83 -2.63 11.09
C ALA A 105 0.77 -2.87 9.57
N VAL A 106 1.75 -3.57 9.02
CA VAL A 106 1.83 -3.79 7.56
C VAL A 106 0.66 -4.60 7.01
N THR A 107 0.13 -5.58 7.76
CA THR A 107 -1.05 -6.33 7.32
C THR A 107 -2.27 -5.42 7.15
N LEU A 108 -2.46 -4.44 8.04
CA LEU A 108 -3.55 -3.47 7.96
C LEU A 108 -3.41 -2.56 6.73
N HIS A 109 -2.18 -2.14 6.42
CA HIS A 109 -1.89 -1.27 5.28
C HIS A 109 -2.09 -1.97 3.94
N ASN A 110 -1.83 -3.27 3.87
CA ASN A 110 -2.03 -4.08 2.67
C ASN A 110 -3.51 -4.34 2.33
N ILE A 111 -4.46 -4.13 3.27
CA ILE A 111 -5.90 -4.28 2.99
C ILE A 111 -6.39 -3.28 1.94
N PRO A 112 -6.17 -1.96 2.08
CA PRO A 112 -6.53 -0.98 1.05
C PRO A 112 -5.90 -1.23 -0.31
N GLU A 113 -4.68 -1.74 -0.36
CA GLU A 113 -4.00 -2.08 -1.61
C GLU A 113 -4.70 -3.20 -2.37
N GLY A 114 -5.04 -4.28 -1.66
CA GLY A 114 -5.84 -5.36 -2.23
C GLY A 114 -7.21 -4.89 -2.70
N MET A 115 -7.90 -4.08 -1.89
CA MET A 115 -9.19 -3.49 -2.25
C MET A 115 -9.07 -2.61 -3.51
N ALA A 116 -8.03 -1.77 -3.62
CA ALA A 116 -7.79 -0.91 -4.78
C ALA A 116 -7.76 -1.71 -6.08
N VAL A 117 -6.96 -2.78 -6.12
CA VAL A 117 -6.91 -3.71 -7.28
C VAL A 117 -8.27 -4.30 -7.58
N GLY A 118 -8.99 -4.76 -6.55
CA GLY A 118 -10.31 -5.36 -6.70
C GLY A 118 -11.35 -4.37 -7.23
N ILE A 119 -11.32 -3.11 -6.79
CA ILE A 119 -12.23 -2.05 -7.24
C ILE A 119 -11.98 -1.75 -8.73
N VAL A 120 -10.72 -1.49 -9.10
CA VAL A 120 -10.33 -1.19 -10.50
C VAL A 120 -10.69 -2.36 -11.42
N LEU A 121 -10.40 -3.60 -11.01
CA LEU A 121 -10.74 -4.80 -11.77
C LEU A 121 -12.26 -4.97 -11.90
N SER A 122 -13.04 -4.69 -10.86
CA SER A 122 -14.52 -4.76 -10.90
C SER A 122 -15.10 -3.79 -11.93
N GLY A 123 -14.58 -2.56 -11.98
CA GLY A 123 -14.99 -1.56 -12.97
C GLY A 123 -14.58 -1.96 -14.39
N ALA A 124 -13.37 -2.48 -14.58
CA ALA A 124 -12.89 -2.97 -15.86
C ALA A 124 -13.74 -4.15 -16.40
N LEU A 125 -14.09 -5.09 -15.53
CA LEU A 125 -14.97 -6.23 -15.90
C LEU A 125 -16.40 -5.79 -16.22
N ALA A 126 -16.87 -4.68 -15.65
CA ALA A 126 -18.15 -4.06 -15.97
C ALA A 126 -18.10 -3.24 -17.28
N ASN A 127 -16.98 -3.23 -18.00
CA ASN A 127 -16.73 -2.46 -19.23
C ASN A 127 -16.94 -0.96 -19.07
N HIS A 128 -16.55 -0.41 -17.93
CA HIS A 128 -16.58 1.03 -17.73
C HIS A 128 -15.43 1.69 -18.50
N SER A 129 -15.73 2.77 -19.23
CA SER A 129 -14.79 3.40 -20.17
C SER A 129 -13.48 3.91 -19.56
N SER A 130 -13.53 4.28 -18.26
CA SER A 130 -12.38 4.84 -17.54
C SER A 130 -11.49 3.78 -16.87
N LEU A 131 -11.89 2.51 -16.89
CA LEU A 131 -11.15 1.43 -16.26
C LEU A 131 -10.96 0.27 -17.25
N THR A 132 -9.70 -0.11 -17.45
CA THR A 132 -9.33 -1.20 -18.36
C THR A 132 -8.71 -2.37 -17.59
N ILE A 133 -8.76 -3.57 -18.17
CA ILE A 133 -8.06 -4.73 -17.59
C ILE A 133 -6.54 -4.49 -17.58
N THR A 134 -6.02 -3.81 -18.59
CA THR A 134 -4.60 -3.45 -18.65
C THR A 134 -4.23 -2.42 -17.60
N GLY A 135 -5.10 -1.45 -17.29
CA GLY A 135 -4.93 -0.52 -16.17
C GLY A 135 -4.98 -1.22 -14.81
N ALA A 136 -5.90 -2.17 -14.63
CA ALA A 136 -5.91 -3.01 -13.42
C ALA A 136 -4.62 -3.83 -13.28
N LEU A 137 -4.06 -4.31 -14.39
CA LEU A 137 -2.77 -4.99 -14.40
C LEU A 137 -1.61 -4.03 -14.09
N ALA A 138 -1.61 -2.82 -14.63
CA ALA A 138 -0.61 -1.80 -14.34
C ALA A 138 -0.57 -1.47 -12.83
N LEU A 139 -1.75 -1.22 -12.23
CA LEU A 139 -1.87 -1.03 -10.78
C LEU A 139 -1.36 -2.23 -10.00
N SER A 140 -1.73 -3.45 -10.40
CA SER A 140 -1.29 -4.69 -9.74
C SER A 140 0.23 -4.88 -9.80
N ILE A 141 0.85 -4.55 -10.93
CA ILE A 141 2.32 -4.61 -11.10
C ILE A 141 2.99 -3.54 -10.22
N GLY A 142 2.47 -2.31 -10.21
CA GLY A 142 2.96 -1.24 -9.35
C GLY A 142 2.94 -1.62 -7.88
N ILE A 143 1.80 -2.13 -7.39
CA ILE A 143 1.65 -2.63 -6.02
C ILE A 143 2.61 -3.80 -5.77
N ALA A 144 2.77 -4.73 -6.69
CA ALA A 144 3.72 -5.84 -6.52
C ALA A 144 5.19 -5.36 -6.41
N ILE A 145 5.56 -4.32 -7.14
CA ILE A 145 6.92 -3.74 -7.12
C ILE A 145 7.17 -3.02 -5.79
N GLN A 146 6.23 -2.23 -5.29
CA GLN A 146 6.38 -1.52 -3.99
C GLN A 146 6.37 -2.49 -2.80
N ASN A 147 5.61 -3.56 -2.87
CA ASN A 147 5.51 -4.56 -1.81
C ASN A 147 6.77 -5.44 -1.67
N PHE A 148 7.67 -5.41 -2.64
CA PHE A 148 8.98 -6.07 -2.50
C PHE A 148 9.81 -5.45 -1.37
N PRO A 149 10.05 -4.13 -1.32
CA PRO A 149 10.64 -3.47 -0.15
C PRO A 149 9.93 -3.82 1.16
N GLU A 150 8.61 -3.77 1.21
CA GLU A 150 7.83 -4.03 2.42
C GLU A 150 8.05 -5.43 2.98
N GLY A 151 8.01 -6.46 2.13
CA GLY A 151 8.30 -7.82 2.56
C GLY A 151 9.71 -7.99 3.15
N ALA A 152 10.71 -7.30 2.59
CA ALA A 152 12.07 -7.31 3.11
C ALA A 152 12.17 -6.56 4.45
N ILE A 153 11.53 -5.38 4.54
CA ILE A 153 11.51 -4.53 5.74
C ILE A 153 10.86 -5.23 6.93
N ILE A 154 9.88 -6.13 6.70
CA ILE A 154 9.29 -6.92 7.78
C ILE A 154 10.15 -8.11 8.14
N SER A 155 10.56 -8.90 7.17
CA SER A 155 11.17 -10.20 7.39
C SER A 155 12.59 -10.10 7.98
N LEU A 156 13.35 -9.07 7.62
CA LEU A 156 14.73 -8.89 8.11
C LEU A 156 14.78 -8.52 9.60
N PRO A 157 14.02 -7.56 10.14
CA PRO A 157 13.95 -7.31 11.57
C PRO A 157 13.46 -8.51 12.37
N LEU A 158 12.45 -9.24 11.89
CA LEU A 158 11.99 -10.49 12.55
C LEU A 158 13.14 -11.50 12.68
N ARG A 159 13.99 -11.57 11.66
CA ARG A 159 15.19 -12.40 11.70
C ARG A 159 16.23 -11.88 12.70
N ALA A 160 16.45 -10.57 12.75
CA ALA A 160 17.38 -9.92 13.69
C ALA A 160 16.97 -10.14 15.15
N GLU A 161 15.67 -10.15 15.45
CA GLU A 161 15.13 -10.48 16.78
C GLU A 161 15.21 -11.98 17.16
N GLY A 162 15.91 -12.80 16.37
CA GLY A 162 16.20 -14.22 16.67
C GLY A 162 15.20 -15.21 16.07
N MET A 163 14.24 -14.77 15.25
CA MET A 163 13.35 -15.69 14.56
C MET A 163 14.13 -16.51 13.52
N SER A 164 13.77 -17.79 13.30
CA SER A 164 14.41 -18.57 12.24
C SER A 164 14.10 -18.00 10.86
N LYS A 165 15.01 -18.14 9.89
CA LYS A 165 14.85 -17.63 8.51
C LYS A 165 13.49 -18.05 7.92
N THR A 166 13.12 -19.31 8.06
CA THR A 166 11.85 -19.83 7.52
C THR A 166 10.64 -19.21 8.20
N LYS A 167 10.66 -19.02 9.52
CA LYS A 167 9.56 -18.35 10.23
C LYS A 167 9.46 -16.88 9.81
N ALA A 168 10.57 -16.15 9.77
CA ALA A 168 10.59 -14.75 9.33
C ALA A 168 10.08 -14.61 7.89
N PHE A 169 10.50 -15.48 6.98
CA PHE A 169 9.98 -15.57 5.61
C PHE A 169 8.46 -15.79 5.57
N ILE A 170 7.97 -16.79 6.30
CA ILE A 170 6.52 -17.10 6.33
C ILE A 170 5.72 -15.94 6.90
N CYS A 171 6.16 -15.36 8.01
CA CYS A 171 5.48 -14.22 8.62
C CYS A 171 5.45 -13.02 7.69
N GLY A 172 6.59 -12.64 7.10
CA GLY A 172 6.64 -11.54 6.14
C GLY A 172 5.81 -11.81 4.88
N SER A 173 5.79 -13.03 4.36
CA SER A 173 4.94 -13.38 3.21
C SER A 173 3.45 -13.33 3.56
N LEU A 174 3.07 -13.78 4.76
CA LEU A 174 1.66 -13.81 5.19
C LEU A 174 1.10 -12.41 5.46
N SER A 175 1.92 -11.38 5.74
CA SER A 175 1.42 -10.01 5.86
C SER A 175 0.76 -9.51 4.56
N GLY A 176 1.24 -9.98 3.40
CA GLY A 176 0.66 -9.64 2.10
C GLY A 176 -0.52 -10.51 1.65
N ILE A 177 -0.91 -11.55 2.41
CA ILE A 177 -2.00 -12.45 1.99
C ILE A 177 -3.36 -11.75 1.96
N VAL A 178 -3.51 -10.68 2.71
CA VAL A 178 -4.74 -9.87 2.75
C VAL A 178 -5.01 -9.13 1.44
N GLU A 179 -3.97 -8.87 0.61
CA GLU A 179 -4.10 -8.22 -0.69
C GLU A 179 -4.95 -9.06 -1.67
N PRO A 180 -4.56 -10.32 -2.02
CA PRO A 180 -5.39 -11.13 -2.91
C PRO A 180 -6.75 -11.47 -2.30
N ILE A 181 -6.86 -11.59 -0.97
CA ILE A 181 -8.15 -11.80 -0.30
C ILE A 181 -9.03 -10.56 -0.46
N GLY A 182 -8.50 -9.36 -0.20
CA GLY A 182 -9.21 -8.10 -0.36
C GLY A 182 -9.66 -7.87 -1.81
N ALA A 183 -8.75 -8.10 -2.77
CA ALA A 183 -9.08 -8.00 -4.19
C ALA A 183 -10.19 -8.99 -4.61
N TYR A 184 -10.08 -10.25 -4.21
CA TYR A 184 -11.06 -11.28 -4.51
C TYR A 184 -12.44 -10.96 -3.90
N LEU A 185 -12.49 -10.57 -2.64
CA LEU A 185 -13.74 -10.19 -1.96
C LEU A 185 -14.38 -8.98 -2.63
N THR A 186 -13.61 -7.99 -3.03
CA THR A 186 -14.11 -6.80 -3.73
C THR A 186 -14.71 -7.17 -5.09
N VAL A 187 -14.04 -8.03 -5.86
CA VAL A 187 -14.60 -8.52 -7.14
C VAL A 187 -15.84 -9.38 -6.92
N LEU A 188 -15.85 -10.24 -5.90
CA LEU A 188 -17.02 -11.06 -5.56
C LEU A 188 -18.24 -10.20 -5.22
N LEU A 189 -18.00 -9.07 -4.56
CA LEU A 189 -19.02 -8.09 -4.16
C LEU A 189 -19.21 -6.98 -5.19
N SER A 190 -18.80 -7.18 -6.45
CA SER A 190 -18.81 -6.14 -7.47
C SER A 190 -20.19 -5.49 -7.69
N SER A 191 -21.29 -6.23 -7.55
CA SER A 191 -22.64 -5.68 -7.63
C SER A 191 -22.96 -4.62 -6.55
N LEU A 192 -22.28 -4.70 -5.39
CA LEU A 192 -22.38 -3.70 -4.31
C LEU A 192 -21.35 -2.58 -4.51
N VAL A 193 -20.20 -2.88 -5.13
CA VAL A 193 -19.09 -1.95 -5.35
C VAL A 193 -19.40 -0.96 -6.47
N LEU A 194 -19.92 -1.44 -7.61
CA LEU A 194 -20.12 -0.65 -8.83
C LEU A 194 -20.95 0.64 -8.62
N PRO A 195 -22.07 0.65 -7.87
CA PRO A 195 -22.84 1.88 -7.66
C PRO A 195 -22.11 2.99 -6.89
N TYR A 196 -21.07 2.62 -6.14
CA TYR A 196 -20.31 3.52 -5.28
C TYR A 196 -18.86 3.75 -5.74
N MET A 197 -18.57 3.43 -7.01
CA MET A 197 -17.21 3.46 -7.59
C MET A 197 -16.42 4.72 -7.26
N PRO A 198 -16.94 5.96 -7.51
CA PRO A 198 -16.15 7.17 -7.25
C PRO A 198 -15.76 7.33 -5.79
N TYR A 199 -16.63 6.91 -4.86
CA TYR A 199 -16.32 6.94 -3.43
C TYR A 199 -15.28 5.88 -3.05
N LEU A 200 -15.39 4.67 -3.59
CA LEU A 200 -14.52 3.54 -3.23
C LEU A 200 -13.12 3.65 -3.84
N LEU A 201 -13.01 4.11 -5.09
CA LEU A 201 -11.71 4.43 -5.70
C LEU A 201 -10.99 5.50 -4.88
N SER A 202 -11.68 6.58 -4.55
CA SER A 202 -11.10 7.67 -3.75
C SER A 202 -10.82 7.25 -2.31
N PHE A 203 -11.63 6.37 -1.72
CA PHE A 203 -11.39 5.78 -0.41
C PHE A 203 -10.07 4.99 -0.40
N ALA A 204 -9.86 4.12 -1.38
CA ALA A 204 -8.61 3.38 -1.50
C ALA A 204 -7.40 4.32 -1.68
N ALA A 205 -7.55 5.37 -2.52
CA ALA A 205 -6.52 6.38 -2.68
C ALA A 205 -6.22 7.13 -1.38
N GLY A 206 -7.24 7.51 -0.60
CA GLY A 206 -7.07 8.18 0.69
C GLY A 206 -6.38 7.29 1.72
N ALA A 207 -6.77 6.02 1.80
CA ALA A 207 -6.13 5.05 2.67
C ALA A 207 -4.66 4.83 2.31
N MET A 208 -4.33 4.64 1.02
CA MET A 208 -2.95 4.53 0.55
C MET A 208 -2.14 5.80 0.85
N MET A 209 -2.74 6.98 0.67
CA MET A 209 -2.09 8.25 0.96
C MET A 209 -1.80 8.42 2.46
N TYR A 210 -2.69 7.93 3.34
CA TYR A 210 -2.45 7.90 4.79
C TYR A 210 -1.17 7.12 5.10
N VAL A 211 -1.03 5.90 4.59
CA VAL A 211 0.17 5.07 4.78
C VAL A 211 1.44 5.78 4.31
N VAL A 212 1.38 6.43 3.15
CA VAL A 212 2.53 7.16 2.61
C VAL A 212 2.96 8.31 3.53
N VAL A 213 2.01 9.09 4.05
CA VAL A 213 2.29 10.29 4.84
C VAL A 213 2.66 9.94 6.28
N GLU A 214 1.97 8.96 6.88
CA GLU A 214 2.15 8.60 8.28
C GLU A 214 3.36 7.68 8.51
N GLU A 215 3.68 6.82 7.54
CA GLU A 215 4.71 5.81 7.74
C GLU A 215 5.87 5.94 6.76
N LEU A 216 5.61 5.78 5.46
CA LEU A 216 6.68 5.60 4.50
C LEU A 216 7.58 6.83 4.36
N ILE A 217 7.00 8.04 4.32
CA ILE A 217 7.78 9.28 4.24
C ILE A 217 8.55 9.56 5.53
N PRO A 218 7.98 9.49 6.73
CA PRO A 218 8.71 9.63 7.98
C PRO A 218 9.87 8.63 8.12
N GLU A 219 9.62 7.36 7.82
CA GLU A 219 10.66 6.33 7.87
C GLU A 219 11.77 6.57 6.83
N ALA A 220 11.42 6.97 5.61
CA ALA A 220 12.37 7.31 4.57
C ALA A 220 13.22 8.54 4.90
N SER A 221 12.66 9.47 5.70
CA SER A 221 13.30 10.75 6.05
C SER A 221 14.24 10.68 7.25
N GLY A 222 14.07 9.74 8.17
CA GLY A 222 14.77 9.50 9.46
C GLY A 222 16.11 10.20 9.72
N ASN A 223 16.78 9.89 10.84
CA ASN A 223 17.86 10.65 11.47
C ASN A 223 19.10 11.03 10.63
N LYS A 224 19.35 10.42 9.48
CA LYS A 224 20.42 10.80 8.54
C LYS A 224 19.82 11.34 7.26
N HIS A 225 20.04 12.61 6.99
CA HIS A 225 19.62 13.22 5.73
C HIS A 225 20.31 12.52 4.55
N THR A 226 19.53 12.02 3.60
CA THR A 226 20.03 11.48 2.33
C THR A 226 19.11 11.90 1.20
N ASN A 227 19.69 12.31 0.09
CA ASN A 227 18.93 12.60 -1.13
C ASN A 227 18.46 11.33 -1.85
N LEU A 228 18.96 10.14 -1.42
CA LEU A 228 18.65 8.88 -2.09
C LEU A 228 17.20 8.45 -1.90
N SER A 229 16.58 8.76 -0.75
CA SER A 229 15.14 8.53 -0.57
C SER A 229 14.29 9.37 -1.52
N THR A 230 14.66 10.65 -1.72
CA THR A 230 14.00 11.54 -2.68
C THR A 230 14.20 11.06 -4.13
N ILE A 231 15.40 10.57 -4.46
CA ILE A 231 15.67 9.99 -5.78
C ILE A 231 14.87 8.70 -5.95
N GLY A 232 14.84 7.84 -4.92
CA GLY A 232 13.99 6.64 -4.90
C GLY A 232 12.52 6.99 -5.17
N PHE A 233 11.99 7.98 -4.44
CA PHE A 233 10.63 8.49 -4.65
C PHE A 233 10.39 8.91 -6.11
N ALA A 234 11.28 9.73 -6.67
CA ALA A 234 11.13 10.20 -8.04
C ALA A 234 11.14 9.04 -9.05
N VAL A 235 12.02 8.04 -8.85
CA VAL A 235 12.11 6.85 -9.70
C VAL A 235 10.83 6.01 -9.59
N GLY A 236 10.34 5.75 -8.37
CA GLY A 236 9.11 4.98 -8.16
C GLY A 236 7.89 5.67 -8.80
N PHE A 237 7.77 6.98 -8.57
CA PHE A 237 6.70 7.79 -9.16
C PHE A 237 6.72 7.74 -10.69
N ILE A 238 7.90 7.91 -11.31
CA ILE A 238 8.04 7.87 -12.77
C ILE A 238 7.72 6.49 -13.33
N ILE A 239 8.19 5.42 -12.69
CA ILE A 239 7.92 4.05 -13.13
C ILE A 239 6.41 3.78 -13.11
N MET A 240 5.73 4.13 -12.02
CA MET A 240 4.28 3.91 -11.91
C MET A 240 3.50 4.77 -12.89
N MET A 241 3.89 6.04 -13.07
CA MET A 241 3.30 6.91 -14.08
C MET A 241 3.44 6.32 -15.50
N ILE A 242 4.62 5.75 -15.82
CA ILE A 242 4.82 5.10 -17.12
C ILE A 242 3.91 3.87 -17.25
N LEU A 243 3.79 3.05 -16.21
CA LEU A 243 2.91 1.87 -16.23
C LEU A 243 1.45 2.27 -16.47
N ASP A 244 0.95 3.24 -15.71
CA ASP A 244 -0.44 3.71 -15.84
C ASP A 244 -0.70 4.30 -17.23
N VAL A 245 0.15 5.21 -17.71
CA VAL A 245 -0.07 5.90 -19.00
C VAL A 245 0.14 4.95 -20.19
N SER A 246 1.02 3.93 -20.05
CA SER A 246 1.32 3.02 -21.16
C SER A 246 0.34 1.85 -21.27
N LEU A 247 -0.24 1.42 -20.16
CA LEU A 247 -1.12 0.25 -20.06
C LEU A 247 -2.57 0.60 -19.72
N GLY A 248 -2.78 1.72 -19.03
CA GLY A 248 -4.11 2.24 -18.64
C GLY A 248 -4.80 2.95 -19.78
#